data_d19c7a2eff4c5110082029c5f7309b73
#
_entry.id   d19c7a2eff4c5110082029c5f7309b73
#
_cell.length_a   1.000
_cell.length_b   1.000
_cell.length_c   1.000
_cell.angle_alpha   90.00
_cell.angle_beta   90.00
_cell.angle_gamma   90.00
#
_symmetry.space_group_name_H-M   'P 1'
#
loop_
_entity.id
_entity.type
_entity.pdbx_description
1 polymer ?
#
loop_
_entity_poly.entity_id
_entity_poly.type
_entity_poly.pdbx_seq_one_letter_code
_entity_poly.pdbx_strand_id
1 'polypeptide(L)'
;NTGNASLYRTSFPLLIKDWRQQWQQGDFPFYFCQLANYRPKTNQPGESVWAELREAQAKTRSVPNTGMAVLIDTGESEDIHPQSKQVAGERLAQIALAKTYGREVVPSGPSYASMKIEGSAIRLSFDHLGGGLVAKEVPATYDVMRKAGKTAPLVRNSPQSQLEGFAICGADKHWVWADAKIEGDTVLVSSKQVPSPIAVRYAWSDNPTCNLHNAAGLPSPPFRTDNHALNTNR
;
A
#
# COMPACT_ATOMS: atom_id res chain seq x y z
N ASN A 1 -6.46 9.07 -13.89
CA ASN A 1 -6.46 10.00 -12.71
C ASN A 1 -5.09 10.10 -12.00
N THR A 2 -4.05 9.46 -12.51
CA THR A 2 -2.72 9.49 -11.84
C THR A 2 -2.13 10.89 -11.69
N GLY A 3 -2.37 11.80 -12.65
CA GLY A 3 -1.99 13.21 -12.52
C GLY A 3 -2.92 14.08 -11.65
N ASN A 4 -3.99 13.51 -11.11
CA ASN A 4 -5.06 14.23 -10.40
C ASN A 4 -5.45 13.52 -9.08
N ALA A 5 -4.48 12.95 -8.36
CA ALA A 5 -4.76 12.20 -7.14
C ALA A 5 -5.41 13.07 -6.05
N SER A 6 -5.05 14.36 -5.95
CA SER A 6 -5.67 15.27 -4.99
C SER A 6 -7.16 15.49 -5.29
N LEU A 7 -7.54 15.67 -6.56
CA LEU A 7 -8.94 15.75 -6.96
C LEU A 7 -9.67 14.41 -6.71
N TYR A 8 -8.99 13.28 -6.94
CA TYR A 8 -9.57 11.95 -6.75
C TYR A 8 -9.98 11.68 -5.30
N ARG A 9 -9.31 12.31 -4.31
CA ARG A 9 -9.70 12.25 -2.89
C ARG A 9 -11.13 12.74 -2.64
N THR A 10 -11.62 13.64 -3.47
CA THR A 10 -12.99 14.17 -3.38
C THR A 10 -13.94 13.46 -4.36
N SER A 11 -13.50 13.27 -5.61
CA SER A 11 -14.38 12.74 -6.66
C SER A 11 -14.76 11.28 -6.45
N PHE A 12 -13.88 10.44 -5.86
CA PHE A 12 -14.21 9.04 -5.63
C PHE A 12 -15.25 8.84 -4.50
N PRO A 13 -15.10 9.45 -3.31
CA PRO A 13 -16.20 9.49 -2.33
C PRO A 13 -17.51 10.05 -2.88
N LEU A 14 -17.43 11.10 -3.70
CA LEU A 14 -18.60 11.72 -4.33
C LEU A 14 -19.31 10.74 -5.28
N LEU A 15 -18.57 10.00 -6.10
CA LEU A 15 -19.14 8.96 -6.99
C LEU A 15 -19.90 7.90 -6.18
N ILE A 16 -19.35 7.43 -5.06
CA ILE A 16 -20.03 6.45 -4.20
C ILE A 16 -21.33 7.04 -3.64
N LYS A 17 -21.27 8.27 -3.16
CA LYS A 17 -22.45 8.99 -2.64
C LYS A 17 -23.51 9.18 -3.71
N ASP A 18 -23.12 9.59 -4.93
CA ASP A 18 -24.03 9.78 -6.05
C ASP A 18 -24.74 8.48 -6.43
N TRP A 19 -24.02 7.38 -6.58
CA TRP A 19 -24.64 6.08 -6.89
C TRP A 19 -25.63 5.65 -5.81
N ARG A 20 -25.29 5.80 -4.51
CA ARG A 20 -26.21 5.50 -3.40
C ARG A 20 -27.47 6.35 -3.45
N GLN A 21 -27.31 7.63 -3.78
CA GLN A 21 -28.43 8.54 -3.92
C GLN A 21 -29.33 8.16 -5.11
N GLN A 22 -28.76 7.84 -6.28
CA GLN A 22 -29.53 7.45 -7.47
C GLN A 22 -30.27 6.12 -7.29
N TRP A 23 -29.64 5.16 -6.61
CA TRP A 23 -30.24 3.84 -6.42
C TRP A 23 -31.23 3.78 -5.25
N GLN A 24 -31.21 4.75 -4.35
CA GLN A 24 -32.12 4.86 -3.20
C GLN A 24 -32.16 3.60 -2.30
N GLN A 25 -31.04 2.88 -2.18
CA GLN A 25 -30.90 1.68 -1.36
C GLN A 25 -30.05 1.92 -0.09
N GLY A 26 -29.99 3.17 0.37
CA GLY A 26 -29.18 3.56 1.52
C GLY A 26 -27.68 3.41 1.27
N ASP A 27 -26.94 3.22 2.34
CA ASP A 27 -25.47 3.05 2.33
C ASP A 27 -25.10 1.59 1.97
N PHE A 28 -25.51 1.11 0.79
CA PHE A 28 -25.15 -0.23 0.36
C PHE A 28 -23.64 -0.43 0.27
N PRO A 29 -23.13 -1.68 0.46
CA PRO A 29 -21.70 -1.98 0.41
C PRO A 29 -21.07 -1.59 -0.94
N PHE A 30 -19.95 -0.88 -0.88
CA PHE A 30 -19.18 -0.50 -2.06
C PHE A 30 -17.73 -0.97 -1.88
N TYR A 31 -17.35 -2.04 -2.58
CA TYR A 31 -16.02 -2.62 -2.51
C TYR A 31 -15.25 -2.35 -3.79
N PHE A 32 -13.97 -2.00 -3.66
CA PHE A 32 -13.16 -1.58 -4.79
C PHE A 32 -11.72 -2.11 -4.68
N CYS A 33 -11.04 -2.16 -5.81
CA CYS A 33 -9.63 -2.52 -5.88
C CYS A 33 -8.75 -1.28 -5.83
N GLN A 34 -7.69 -1.32 -5.02
CA GLN A 34 -6.60 -0.36 -5.12
C GLN A 34 -5.76 -0.68 -6.37
N LEU A 35 -5.18 0.34 -7.00
CA LEU A 35 -4.29 0.17 -8.15
C LEU A 35 -3.16 -0.83 -7.86
N ALA A 36 -3.02 -1.80 -8.75
CA ALA A 36 -1.91 -2.73 -8.75
C ALA A 36 -0.57 -2.01 -9.04
N ASN A 37 0.54 -2.67 -8.77
CA ASN A 37 1.86 -2.22 -9.17
C ASN A 37 1.98 -2.23 -10.70
N TYR A 38 2.69 -1.23 -11.25
CA TYR A 38 2.83 -1.00 -12.68
C TYR A 38 4.08 -0.17 -12.96
N ARG A 39 4.65 -0.27 -14.16
CA ARG A 39 5.89 0.37 -14.62
C ARG A 39 7.17 -0.30 -14.09
N PRO A 40 8.35 0.06 -14.60
CA PRO A 40 9.61 -0.44 -14.09
C PRO A 40 9.81 -0.11 -12.61
N LYS A 41 10.53 -0.98 -11.92
CA LYS A 41 10.94 -0.74 -10.54
C LYS A 41 12.00 0.36 -10.47
N THR A 42 11.95 1.15 -9.41
CA THR A 42 12.91 2.23 -9.15
C THR A 42 13.99 1.79 -8.17
N ASN A 43 15.22 2.24 -8.38
CA ASN A 43 16.36 1.95 -7.50
C ASN A 43 16.51 2.96 -6.35
N GLN A 44 15.81 4.08 -6.43
CA GLN A 44 15.84 5.13 -5.42
C GLN A 44 14.42 5.43 -4.93
N PRO A 45 14.25 5.74 -3.63
CA PRO A 45 12.96 6.23 -3.14
C PRO A 45 12.71 7.64 -3.67
N GLY A 46 11.45 7.98 -3.88
CA GLY A 46 11.10 9.29 -4.43
C GLY A 46 9.60 9.55 -4.44
N GLU A 47 9.21 10.48 -5.28
CA GLU A 47 7.82 10.84 -5.48
C GLU A 47 7.17 9.91 -6.52
N SER A 48 5.88 9.62 -6.34
CA SER A 48 5.10 8.77 -7.24
C SER A 48 3.65 9.21 -7.28
N VAL A 49 3.21 9.71 -8.43
CA VAL A 49 1.81 10.05 -8.66
C VAL A 49 0.88 8.82 -8.58
N TRP A 50 1.46 7.64 -8.82
CA TRP A 50 0.74 6.36 -8.66
C TRP A 50 0.50 6.02 -7.19
N ALA A 51 1.50 6.25 -6.33
CA ALA A 51 1.37 6.10 -4.89
C ALA A 51 0.41 7.14 -4.28
N GLU A 52 0.44 8.39 -4.78
CA GLU A 52 -0.52 9.42 -4.39
C GLU A 52 -1.97 9.03 -4.72
N LEU A 53 -2.20 8.42 -5.89
CA LEU A 53 -3.54 7.94 -6.24
C LEU A 53 -3.96 6.74 -5.38
N ARG A 54 -3.05 5.82 -5.05
CA ARG A 54 -3.33 4.74 -4.08
C ARG A 54 -3.67 5.30 -2.70
N GLU A 55 -3.01 6.37 -2.26
CA GLU A 55 -3.36 7.05 -1.01
C GLU A 55 -4.76 7.65 -1.07
N ALA A 56 -5.13 8.28 -2.19
CA ALA A 56 -6.49 8.80 -2.40
C ALA A 56 -7.54 7.69 -2.32
N GLN A 57 -7.27 6.53 -2.94
CA GLN A 57 -8.12 5.34 -2.83
C GLN A 57 -8.20 4.84 -1.38
N ALA A 58 -7.07 4.76 -0.67
CA ALA A 58 -7.05 4.30 0.71
C ALA A 58 -7.85 5.21 1.65
N LYS A 59 -7.80 6.53 1.43
CA LYS A 59 -8.60 7.52 2.20
C LYS A 59 -10.12 7.38 1.97
N THR A 60 -10.55 6.86 0.82
CA THR A 60 -11.97 6.59 0.56
C THR A 60 -12.58 5.54 1.48
N ARG A 61 -11.76 4.73 2.18
CA ARG A 61 -12.25 3.78 3.20
C ARG A 61 -12.91 4.45 4.42
N SER A 62 -12.75 5.78 4.59
CA SER A 62 -13.51 6.55 5.59
C SER A 62 -15.00 6.69 5.26
N VAL A 63 -15.40 6.43 4.01
CA VAL A 63 -16.82 6.38 3.63
C VAL A 63 -17.46 5.12 4.21
N PRO A 64 -18.60 5.22 4.90
CA PRO A 64 -19.27 4.07 5.50
C PRO A 64 -19.52 2.94 4.49
N ASN A 65 -19.52 1.70 4.96
CA ASN A 65 -19.78 0.49 4.15
C ASN A 65 -18.89 0.37 2.90
N THR A 66 -17.65 0.84 2.97
CA THR A 66 -16.67 0.60 1.91
C THR A 66 -15.63 -0.44 2.32
N GLY A 67 -14.98 -1.03 1.33
CA GLY A 67 -13.84 -1.93 1.51
C GLY A 67 -12.90 -1.88 0.32
N MET A 68 -11.61 -2.05 0.56
CA MET A 68 -10.57 -1.92 -0.46
C MET A 68 -9.70 -3.18 -0.52
N ALA A 69 -9.74 -3.87 -1.66
CA ALA A 69 -8.79 -4.93 -1.97
C ALA A 69 -7.45 -4.31 -2.42
N VAL A 70 -6.42 -4.49 -1.62
CA VAL A 70 -5.05 -4.04 -1.93
C VAL A 70 -4.45 -4.96 -2.98
N LEU A 71 -3.94 -4.41 -4.09
CA LEU A 71 -3.39 -5.18 -5.21
C LEU A 71 -1.93 -4.81 -5.52
N ILE A 72 -1.20 -4.32 -4.52
CA ILE A 72 0.18 -3.84 -4.66
C ILE A 72 1.18 -4.92 -5.11
N ASP A 73 0.82 -6.17 -4.97
CA ASP A 73 1.63 -7.37 -5.22
C ASP A 73 1.14 -8.21 -6.43
N THR A 74 0.21 -7.68 -7.24
CA THR A 74 -0.48 -8.48 -8.29
C THR A 74 -0.25 -8.00 -9.71
N GLY A 75 0.47 -6.89 -9.92
CA GLY A 75 0.65 -6.26 -11.21
C GLY A 75 1.93 -6.68 -11.93
N GLU A 76 2.07 -6.19 -13.15
CA GLU A 76 3.23 -6.37 -14.01
C GLU A 76 3.80 -5.02 -14.44
N SER A 77 5.11 -4.98 -14.77
CA SER A 77 5.76 -3.70 -15.06
C SER A 77 5.35 -3.08 -16.40
N GLU A 78 5.01 -3.87 -17.39
CA GLU A 78 4.69 -3.40 -18.74
C GLU A 78 3.20 -3.48 -19.12
N ASP A 79 2.35 -4.02 -18.24
CA ASP A 79 0.91 -4.05 -18.44
C ASP A 79 0.17 -3.52 -17.22
N ILE A 80 -0.63 -2.48 -17.43
CA ILE A 80 -1.48 -1.89 -16.39
C ILE A 80 -2.62 -2.84 -15.94
N HIS A 81 -2.91 -3.87 -16.73
CA HIS A 81 -3.99 -4.82 -16.48
C HIS A 81 -3.44 -6.11 -15.86
N PRO A 82 -3.36 -6.23 -14.52
CA PRO A 82 -2.78 -7.40 -13.89
C PRO A 82 -3.49 -8.69 -14.31
N GLN A 83 -2.73 -9.74 -14.57
CA GLN A 83 -3.28 -11.06 -14.90
C GLN A 83 -3.97 -11.73 -13.70
N SER A 84 -3.50 -11.45 -12.51
CA SER A 84 -3.94 -12.07 -11.26
C SER A 84 -5.35 -11.64 -10.83
N LYS A 85 -6.34 -11.85 -11.71
CA LYS A 85 -7.76 -11.51 -11.47
C LYS A 85 -8.36 -12.35 -10.35
N GLN A 86 -7.90 -13.58 -10.20
CA GLN A 86 -8.35 -14.47 -9.13
C GLN A 86 -8.05 -13.84 -7.76
N VAL A 87 -6.83 -13.36 -7.52
CA VAL A 87 -6.44 -12.71 -6.26
C VAL A 87 -7.29 -11.47 -5.98
N ALA A 88 -7.59 -10.67 -7.02
CA ALA A 88 -8.47 -9.52 -6.88
C ALA A 88 -9.88 -9.95 -6.45
N GLY A 89 -10.44 -10.99 -7.07
CA GLY A 89 -11.75 -11.55 -6.73
C GLY A 89 -11.78 -12.13 -5.32
N GLU A 90 -10.75 -12.89 -4.92
CA GLU A 90 -10.63 -13.48 -3.58
C GLU A 90 -10.59 -12.40 -2.49
N ARG A 91 -9.77 -11.34 -2.67
CA ARG A 91 -9.69 -10.22 -1.71
C ARG A 91 -11.00 -9.44 -1.61
N LEU A 92 -11.70 -9.22 -2.72
CA LEU A 92 -13.04 -8.62 -2.70
C LEU A 92 -14.07 -9.53 -2.01
N ALA A 93 -14.01 -10.83 -2.26
CA ALA A 93 -14.89 -11.81 -1.61
C ALA A 93 -14.64 -11.87 -0.09
N GLN A 94 -13.39 -11.84 0.38
CA GLN A 94 -13.06 -11.78 1.81
C GLN A 94 -13.67 -10.54 2.48
N ILE A 95 -13.58 -9.38 1.82
CA ILE A 95 -14.22 -8.15 2.31
C ILE A 95 -15.73 -8.32 2.42
N ALA A 96 -16.36 -8.88 1.39
CA ALA A 96 -17.82 -9.11 1.38
C ALA A 96 -18.23 -10.11 2.45
N LEU A 97 -17.50 -11.23 2.59
CA LEU A 97 -17.76 -12.24 3.61
C LEU A 97 -17.73 -11.64 5.01
N ALA A 98 -16.70 -10.83 5.32
CA ALA A 98 -16.58 -10.19 6.62
C ALA A 98 -17.64 -9.10 6.84
N LYS A 99 -17.73 -8.13 5.91
CA LYS A 99 -18.50 -6.91 6.14
C LYS A 99 -19.99 -7.01 5.79
N THR A 100 -20.34 -7.80 4.76
CA THR A 100 -21.74 -7.96 4.34
C THR A 100 -22.37 -9.19 4.95
N TYR A 101 -21.64 -10.30 5.00
CA TYR A 101 -22.18 -11.58 5.44
C TYR A 101 -21.81 -11.96 6.89
N GLY A 102 -21.06 -11.11 7.60
CA GLY A 102 -20.73 -11.30 9.03
C GLY A 102 -19.91 -12.55 9.33
N ARG A 103 -19.11 -13.03 8.34
CA ARG A 103 -18.27 -14.21 8.54
C ARG A 103 -16.97 -13.83 9.25
N GLU A 104 -16.46 -14.74 10.08
CA GLU A 104 -15.19 -14.60 10.79
C GLU A 104 -14.00 -14.83 9.85
N VAL A 105 -13.74 -13.87 8.95
CA VAL A 105 -12.60 -13.85 8.04
C VAL A 105 -11.88 -12.52 8.14
N VAL A 106 -10.57 -12.51 7.90
CA VAL A 106 -9.75 -11.29 7.89
C VAL A 106 -9.97 -10.54 6.58
N PRO A 107 -10.55 -9.32 6.58
CA PRO A 107 -10.93 -8.61 5.35
C PRO A 107 -9.82 -7.74 4.75
N SER A 108 -8.74 -7.47 5.48
CA SER A 108 -7.70 -6.54 5.04
C SER A 108 -6.34 -6.87 5.63
N GLY A 109 -5.28 -6.43 4.96
CA GLY A 109 -3.92 -6.44 5.50
C GLY A 109 -3.69 -5.35 6.54
N PRO A 110 -2.47 -5.31 7.14
CA PRO A 110 -2.12 -4.34 8.17
C PRO A 110 -2.19 -2.93 7.61
N SER A 111 -2.80 -2.02 8.34
CA SER A 111 -2.93 -0.61 7.97
C SER A 111 -2.16 0.26 8.96
N TYR A 112 -1.32 1.16 8.47
CA TYR A 112 -0.62 2.14 9.31
C TYR A 112 -1.61 2.89 10.20
N ALA A 113 -1.33 2.92 11.50
CA ALA A 113 -2.13 3.60 12.52
C ALA A 113 -1.39 4.81 13.11
N SER A 114 -0.15 4.63 13.57
CA SER A 114 0.62 5.70 14.20
C SER A 114 2.12 5.45 14.13
N MET A 115 2.90 6.50 14.44
CA MET A 115 4.35 6.38 14.58
C MET A 115 4.84 7.02 15.87
N LYS A 116 6.02 6.57 16.33
CA LYS A 116 6.78 7.17 17.42
C LYS A 116 8.26 7.22 17.03
N ILE A 117 8.88 8.39 17.19
CA ILE A 117 10.33 8.55 17.01
C ILE A 117 11.03 7.98 18.24
N GLU A 118 11.98 7.07 18.03
CA GLU A 118 12.77 6.40 19.06
C GLU A 118 14.28 6.58 18.75
N GLY A 119 14.83 7.74 19.12
CA GLY A 119 16.21 8.10 18.82
C GLY A 119 16.47 8.19 17.32
N SER A 120 17.31 7.29 16.78
CA SER A 120 17.65 7.22 15.36
C SER A 120 16.73 6.29 14.55
N ALA A 121 15.59 5.87 15.11
CA ALA A 121 14.62 5.00 14.48
C ALA A 121 13.20 5.55 14.62
N ILE A 122 12.29 5.04 13.80
CA ILE A 122 10.84 5.29 13.90
C ILE A 122 10.13 3.97 14.10
N ARG A 123 9.33 3.86 15.15
CA ARG A 123 8.42 2.74 15.39
C ARG A 123 7.07 3.02 14.78
N LEU A 124 6.57 2.09 14.01
CA LEU A 124 5.27 2.14 13.35
C LEU A 124 4.32 1.14 14.00
N SER A 125 3.10 1.57 14.29
CA SER A 125 2.01 0.72 14.78
C SER A 125 0.97 0.53 13.69
N PHE A 126 0.28 -0.61 13.73
CA PHE A 126 -0.67 -1.00 12.70
C PHE A 126 -1.98 -1.49 13.29
N ASP A 127 -3.09 -1.21 12.59
CA ASP A 127 -4.38 -1.86 12.77
C ASP A 127 -4.53 -3.05 11.83
N HIS A 128 -5.53 -3.90 12.05
CA HIS A 128 -5.86 -5.05 11.20
C HIS A 128 -4.74 -6.09 11.07
N LEU A 129 -4.13 -6.44 12.19
CA LEU A 129 -2.98 -7.33 12.25
C LEU A 129 -3.26 -8.75 11.73
N GLY A 130 -4.52 -9.22 11.80
CA GLY A 130 -4.94 -10.50 11.21
C GLY A 130 -4.11 -11.71 11.64
N GLY A 131 -3.77 -11.78 12.94
CA GLY A 131 -2.91 -12.82 13.51
C GLY A 131 -1.43 -12.46 13.64
N GLY A 132 -1.06 -11.22 13.35
CA GLY A 132 0.30 -10.67 13.47
C GLY A 132 0.91 -10.21 12.15
N LEU A 133 2.00 -9.46 12.25
CA LEU A 133 2.76 -8.98 11.09
C LEU A 133 3.70 -10.06 10.54
N VAL A 134 3.82 -10.12 9.22
CA VAL A 134 4.66 -11.09 8.51
C VAL A 134 5.47 -10.39 7.42
N ALA A 135 6.77 -10.68 7.38
CA ALA A 135 7.62 -10.38 6.24
C ALA A 135 7.50 -11.54 5.23
N LYS A 136 6.69 -11.37 4.19
CA LYS A 136 6.57 -12.37 3.13
C LYS A 136 7.90 -12.50 2.38
N GLU A 137 8.22 -13.70 1.91
CA GLU A 137 9.40 -13.92 1.09
C GLU A 137 9.39 -13.02 -0.16
N VAL A 138 10.52 -12.36 -0.41
CA VAL A 138 10.71 -11.52 -1.60
C VAL A 138 11.17 -12.43 -2.73
N PRO A 139 10.44 -12.51 -3.86
CA PRO A 139 10.78 -13.39 -4.97
C PRO A 139 12.10 -12.96 -5.62
N ALA A 140 12.79 -13.89 -6.27
CA ALA A 140 14.02 -13.60 -7.02
C ALA A 140 13.76 -12.79 -8.30
N THR A 141 12.55 -12.88 -8.85
CA THR A 141 12.15 -12.21 -10.09
C THR A 141 10.78 -11.57 -9.96
N TYR A 142 10.44 -10.65 -10.88
CA TYR A 142 9.11 -10.06 -11.01
C TYR A 142 8.61 -10.12 -12.46
N ASP A 143 7.32 -10.12 -12.67
CA ASP A 143 6.72 -10.16 -13.99
C ASP A 143 6.88 -8.83 -14.72
N VAL A 144 7.39 -8.91 -15.96
CA VAL A 144 7.64 -7.75 -16.83
C VAL A 144 6.52 -7.62 -17.86
N MET A 145 6.22 -8.70 -18.54
CA MET A 145 5.25 -8.73 -19.64
C MET A 145 4.17 -9.77 -19.43
N ARG A 146 2.93 -9.34 -19.57
CA ARG A 146 1.74 -10.17 -19.40
C ARG A 146 1.71 -11.40 -20.31
N LYS A 147 1.82 -11.20 -21.64
CA LYS A 147 1.57 -12.26 -22.62
C LYS A 147 2.70 -13.27 -22.78
N ALA A 148 3.87 -12.96 -22.33
CA ALA A 148 5.06 -13.78 -22.55
C ALA A 148 5.52 -14.53 -21.28
N GLY A 149 4.89 -14.34 -20.14
CA GLY A 149 5.39 -14.86 -18.86
C GLY A 149 6.83 -14.43 -18.58
N LYS A 150 7.23 -13.27 -19.13
CA LYS A 150 8.58 -12.76 -19.07
C LYS A 150 8.85 -12.14 -17.72
N THR A 151 9.90 -12.63 -17.06
CA THR A 151 10.34 -12.10 -15.76
C THR A 151 11.67 -11.37 -15.89
N ALA A 152 11.92 -10.47 -14.94
CA ALA A 152 13.22 -9.83 -14.75
C ALA A 152 13.72 -10.08 -13.31
N PRO A 153 15.05 -10.08 -13.09
CA PRO A 153 15.61 -10.18 -11.75
C PRO A 153 15.12 -9.06 -10.85
N LEU A 154 14.72 -9.40 -9.64
CA LEU A 154 14.35 -8.42 -8.63
C LEU A 154 15.59 -7.94 -7.92
N VAL A 155 15.85 -6.61 -7.99
CA VAL A 155 16.90 -5.97 -7.20
C VAL A 155 16.27 -5.51 -5.89
N ARG A 156 16.75 -6.06 -4.77
CA ARG A 156 16.35 -5.62 -3.44
C ARG A 156 17.06 -4.30 -3.10
N ASN A 157 16.28 -3.36 -2.60
CA ASN A 157 16.77 -2.03 -2.23
C ASN A 157 17.41 -2.00 -0.82
N SER A 158 16.96 -2.90 0.05
CA SER A 158 17.47 -3.10 1.42
C SER A 158 17.71 -4.59 1.69
N PRO A 159 18.71 -5.23 1.01
CA PRO A 159 18.85 -6.69 0.99
C PRO A 159 19.17 -7.33 2.35
N GLN A 160 19.67 -6.55 3.30
CA GLN A 160 19.94 -6.99 4.68
C GLN A 160 18.74 -6.79 5.60
N SER A 161 17.70 -6.09 5.14
CA SER A 161 16.49 -5.83 5.90
C SER A 161 15.53 -7.02 5.86
N GLN A 162 14.77 -7.21 6.93
CA GLN A 162 13.67 -8.17 6.97
C GLN A 162 12.53 -7.74 6.03
N LEU A 163 12.22 -6.43 6.03
CA LEU A 163 11.16 -5.84 5.22
C LEU A 163 11.74 -4.96 4.13
N GLU A 164 11.15 -5.03 2.95
CA GLU A 164 11.44 -4.20 1.79
C GLU A 164 10.39 -3.10 1.60
N GLY A 165 10.79 -2.03 0.90
CA GLY A 165 9.89 -0.97 0.49
C GLY A 165 9.72 0.16 1.49
N PHE A 166 10.52 0.20 2.54
CA PHE A 166 10.57 1.31 3.48
C PHE A 166 11.59 2.36 3.07
N ALA A 167 11.19 3.62 3.12
CA ALA A 167 12.06 4.77 2.98
C ALA A 167 11.89 5.71 4.18
N ILE A 168 12.99 6.37 4.57
CA ILE A 168 13.04 7.27 5.74
C ILE A 168 13.71 8.58 5.36
N CYS A 169 13.32 9.69 5.98
CA CYS A 169 13.98 10.98 5.79
C CYS A 169 14.14 11.75 7.10
N GLY A 170 15.12 12.65 7.09
CA GLY A 170 15.32 13.69 8.10
C GLY A 170 14.64 15.01 7.74
N ALA A 171 15.01 16.08 8.46
CA ALA A 171 14.48 17.43 8.25
C ALA A 171 14.79 18.01 6.86
N ASP A 172 15.82 17.51 6.20
CA ASP A 172 16.21 17.85 4.81
C ASP A 172 15.23 17.31 3.75
N LYS A 173 14.31 16.42 4.16
CA LYS A 173 13.33 15.74 3.28
C LYS A 173 13.98 14.88 2.20
N HIS A 174 15.25 14.54 2.35
CA HIS A 174 15.93 13.61 1.45
C HIS A 174 15.57 12.17 1.84
N TRP A 175 14.91 11.44 0.92
CA TRP A 175 14.47 10.07 1.14
C TRP A 175 15.58 9.08 0.80
N VAL A 176 15.86 8.16 1.72
CA VAL A 176 16.76 7.04 1.50
C VAL A 176 16.07 5.72 1.85
N TRP A 177 16.52 4.62 1.26
CA TRP A 177 16.02 3.29 1.67
C TRP A 177 16.39 3.01 3.12
N ALA A 178 15.49 2.37 3.84
CA ALA A 178 15.61 2.09 5.25
C ALA A 178 15.58 0.61 5.55
N ASP A 179 16.34 0.19 6.56
CA ASP A 179 16.17 -1.12 7.18
C ASP A 179 14.91 -1.12 8.03
N ALA A 180 14.11 -2.17 7.90
CA ALA A 180 12.89 -2.33 8.65
C ALA A 180 12.73 -3.77 9.14
N LYS A 181 12.34 -3.93 10.41
CA LYS A 181 12.11 -5.23 11.04
C LYS A 181 10.84 -5.24 11.86
N ILE A 182 10.21 -6.40 11.92
CA ILE A 182 9.04 -6.64 12.77
C ILE A 182 9.51 -6.85 14.21
N GLU A 183 8.92 -6.14 15.15
CA GLU A 183 9.10 -6.32 16.59
C GLU A 183 7.71 -6.40 17.24
N GLY A 184 7.25 -7.63 17.50
CA GLY A 184 5.88 -7.88 17.91
C GLY A 184 4.88 -7.39 16.87
N ASP A 185 3.93 -6.55 17.28
CA ASP A 185 2.90 -5.96 16.42
C ASP A 185 3.30 -4.60 15.81
N THR A 186 4.60 -4.29 15.81
CA THR A 186 5.16 -3.03 15.31
C THR A 186 6.27 -3.28 14.30
N VAL A 187 6.59 -2.25 13.51
CA VAL A 187 7.76 -2.24 12.64
C VAL A 187 8.70 -1.14 13.09
N LEU A 188 9.97 -1.49 13.35
CA LEU A 188 11.03 -0.52 13.61
C LEU A 188 11.79 -0.22 12.32
N VAL A 189 11.87 1.07 11.96
CA VAL A 189 12.49 1.56 10.71
C VAL A 189 13.65 2.48 11.04
N SER A 190 14.80 2.26 10.42
CA SER A 190 16.00 3.07 10.63
C SER A 190 16.91 3.10 9.40
N SER A 191 17.81 4.08 9.35
CA SER A 191 18.89 4.14 8.36
C SER A 191 20.10 4.82 8.97
N LYS A 192 21.29 4.27 8.74
CA LYS A 192 22.56 4.91 9.14
C LYS A 192 22.78 6.26 8.50
N GLN A 193 22.15 6.51 7.34
CA GLN A 193 22.23 7.78 6.62
C GLN A 193 21.32 8.87 7.21
N VAL A 194 20.36 8.50 8.08
CA VAL A 194 19.38 9.42 8.69
C VAL A 194 19.39 9.24 10.20
N PRO A 195 20.36 9.84 10.92
CA PRO A 195 20.48 9.68 12.38
C PRO A 195 19.36 10.37 13.17
N SER A 196 18.65 11.33 12.56
CA SER A 196 17.53 12.06 13.17
C SER A 196 16.30 11.99 12.23
N PRO A 197 15.62 10.85 12.18
CA PRO A 197 14.50 10.65 11.26
C PRO A 197 13.24 11.38 11.73
N ILE A 198 12.45 11.88 10.78
CA ILE A 198 11.17 12.55 11.05
C ILE A 198 9.99 11.89 10.36
N ALA A 199 10.21 11.14 9.27
CA ALA A 199 9.12 10.52 8.52
C ALA A 199 9.55 9.22 7.83
N VAL A 200 8.55 8.37 7.57
CA VAL A 200 8.66 7.09 6.87
C VAL A 200 7.64 7.02 5.75
N ARG A 201 8.02 6.39 4.64
CA ARG A 201 7.12 5.96 3.57
C ARG A 201 7.27 4.45 3.36
N TYR A 202 6.17 3.77 3.05
CA TYR A 202 6.15 2.36 2.71
C TYR A 202 5.52 2.16 1.35
N ALA A 203 6.18 1.37 0.49
CA ALA A 203 5.74 1.02 -0.87
C ALA A 203 5.34 2.26 -1.71
N TRP A 204 6.02 3.39 -1.51
CA TRP A 204 5.73 4.68 -2.12
C TRP A 204 6.41 4.81 -3.49
N SER A 205 5.99 3.98 -4.44
CA SER A 205 6.44 4.02 -5.84
C SER A 205 5.39 3.39 -6.77
N ASP A 206 5.59 3.50 -8.08
CA ASP A 206 4.67 2.94 -9.08
C ASP A 206 4.66 1.40 -9.02
N ASN A 207 5.85 0.80 -8.90
CA ASN A 207 6.04 -0.66 -8.79
C ASN A 207 7.01 -0.99 -7.65
N PRO A 208 6.57 -0.88 -6.39
CA PRO A 208 7.44 -1.11 -5.24
C PRO A 208 7.85 -2.58 -5.11
N THR A 209 9.06 -2.80 -4.62
CA THR A 209 9.40 -4.05 -3.94
C THR A 209 8.93 -3.89 -2.50
N CYS A 210 7.98 -4.69 -2.04
CA CYS A 210 7.39 -4.58 -0.71
C CYS A 210 6.85 -5.93 -0.25
N ASN A 211 6.93 -6.22 1.04
CA ASN A 211 6.60 -7.55 1.56
C ASN A 211 5.95 -7.56 2.96
N LEU A 212 5.47 -6.43 3.45
CA LEU A 212 4.72 -6.40 4.72
C LEU A 212 3.30 -6.94 4.51
N HIS A 213 2.99 -8.03 5.20
CA HIS A 213 1.69 -8.71 5.19
C HIS A 213 1.23 -8.98 6.62
N ASN A 214 0.01 -9.45 6.77
CA ASN A 214 -0.42 -10.11 8.01
C ASN A 214 -0.37 -11.63 7.89
N ALA A 215 -0.57 -12.33 8.99
CA ALA A 215 -0.59 -13.80 9.03
C ALA A 215 -1.70 -14.43 8.18
N ALA A 216 -2.77 -13.68 7.85
CA ALA A 216 -3.80 -14.10 6.90
C ALA A 216 -3.35 -13.97 5.42
N GLY A 217 -2.11 -13.53 5.15
CA GLY A 217 -1.54 -13.41 3.81
C GLY A 217 -1.94 -12.16 3.03
N LEU A 218 -2.57 -11.16 3.68
CA LEU A 218 -3.01 -9.94 3.04
C LEU A 218 -1.95 -8.84 3.15
N PRO A 219 -1.63 -8.12 2.04
CA PRO A 219 -0.60 -7.09 2.02
C PRO A 219 -1.04 -5.79 2.70
N SER A 220 -0.08 -5.08 3.29
CA SER A 220 -0.26 -3.70 3.71
C SER A 220 -0.41 -2.78 2.49
N PRO A 221 -1.36 -1.84 2.48
CA PRO A 221 -1.39 -0.78 1.47
C PRO A 221 -0.18 0.14 1.64
N PRO A 222 0.24 0.84 0.57
CA PRO A 222 1.24 1.90 0.69
C PRO A 222 0.75 3.00 1.62
N PHE A 223 1.68 3.60 2.36
CA PHE A 223 1.40 4.72 3.24
C PHE A 223 2.60 5.67 3.35
N ARG A 224 2.34 6.85 3.88
CA ARG A 224 3.35 7.82 4.32
C ARG A 224 2.95 8.42 5.67
N THR A 225 3.94 8.80 6.44
CA THR A 225 3.76 9.46 7.74
C THR A 225 3.95 10.97 7.66
N ASP A 226 4.44 11.46 6.52
CA ASP A 226 4.67 12.88 6.25
C ASP A 226 3.42 13.61 5.73
N ASN A 227 3.44 14.93 5.84
CA ASN A 227 2.43 15.83 5.29
C ASN A 227 2.99 16.69 4.15
N HIS A 228 4.03 16.24 3.47
CA HIS A 228 4.59 16.99 2.33
C HIS A 228 3.54 17.17 1.24
N ALA A 229 3.64 18.28 0.51
CA ALA A 229 2.76 18.55 -0.62
C ALA A 229 2.86 17.42 -1.65
N LEU A 230 1.73 17.05 -2.23
CA LEU A 230 1.69 16.06 -3.31
C LEU A 230 2.04 16.72 -4.65
N ASN A 231 2.66 15.96 -5.54
CA ASN A 231 2.93 16.42 -6.91
C ASN A 231 1.64 16.67 -7.71
N THR A 232 0.54 16.03 -7.30
CA THR A 232 -0.79 16.18 -7.93
C THR A 232 -1.64 17.30 -7.34
N ASN A 233 -1.10 18.15 -6.46
CA ASN A 233 -1.76 19.34 -5.91
C ASN A 233 -1.63 20.58 -6.83
N ARG A 234 -1.63 20.38 -8.14
CA ARG A 234 -1.55 21.49 -9.11
C ARG A 234 -2.93 21.97 -9.52
#